data_a4d4b01f61c1056c584e309f582787bc
#
_entry.id   a4d4b01f61c1056c584e309f582787bc
#
_cell.length_a   1.000
_cell.length_b   1.000
_cell.length_c   1.000
_cell.angle_alpha   90.00
_cell.angle_beta   90.00
_cell.angle_gamma   90.00
#
_symmetry.space_group_name_H-M   'P 1'
#
loop_
_entity.id
_entity.type
_entity.pdbx_description
1 polymer ?
#
loop_
_entity_poly.entity_id
_entity_poly.type
_entity_poly.pdbx_seq_one_letter_code
_entity_poly.pdbx_strand_id
1 'polypeptide(L)'
;MVPINGCVKSIEKTMNETTCDISDKLHPNVQYLAPVYKNYGSKTSFSGHIVTVKCYEDNSLVEVALKTNGKDSVLVIDAGGSMNCAMLGDKRAADAINNEWEGIIVYGLIRDSVAINGMELGIRALGVYPLKSIKKGVGDSNLIVNFSGVTFTPGEYLYADDDGVIVVKEKL
;
A
#
# COMPACT_ATOMS: atom_id res chain seq x y z
N MET A 1 33.43 4.50 44.17
CA MET A 1 32.89 5.52 43.25
C MET A 1 33.21 5.05 41.81
N VAL A 2 32.27 4.43 41.15
CA VAL A 2 32.43 3.90 39.79
C VAL A 2 31.32 4.52 38.94
N PRO A 3 31.60 5.24 37.86
CA PRO A 3 30.58 5.73 36.95
C PRO A 3 30.20 4.64 35.99
N ILE A 4 28.94 4.23 36.03
CA ILE A 4 28.31 3.39 35.03
C ILE A 4 27.93 4.26 33.83
N ASN A 5 28.78 4.28 32.80
CA ASN A 5 28.41 4.80 31.49
C ASN A 5 27.62 3.73 30.74
N GLY A 6 26.34 3.76 30.92
CA GLY A 6 25.41 3.06 30.03
C GLY A 6 25.33 3.83 28.71
N CYS A 7 26.12 3.44 27.73
CA CYS A 7 25.96 3.89 26.35
C CYS A 7 24.70 3.23 25.79
N VAL A 8 23.60 3.96 25.82
CA VAL A 8 22.41 3.63 25.01
C VAL A 8 22.80 3.90 23.55
N LYS A 9 23.22 2.85 22.85
CA LYS A 9 23.30 2.91 21.39
C LYS A 9 21.88 3.13 20.89
N SER A 10 21.60 4.37 20.50
CA SER A 10 20.49 4.68 19.63
C SER A 10 20.61 3.74 18.41
N ILE A 11 19.59 2.93 18.18
CA ILE A 11 19.46 2.17 16.95
C ILE A 11 19.33 3.22 15.86
N GLU A 12 20.42 3.46 15.14
CA GLU A 12 20.38 4.23 13.89
C GLU A 12 19.40 3.52 12.99
N LYS A 13 18.24 4.16 12.79
CA LYS A 13 17.27 3.77 11.77
C LYS A 13 18.03 3.89 10.45
N THR A 14 18.38 2.75 9.85
CA THR A 14 18.98 2.68 8.53
C THR A 14 18.17 3.61 7.64
N MET A 15 18.81 4.59 7.01
CA MET A 15 18.14 5.45 6.03
C MET A 15 17.62 4.54 4.94
N ASN A 16 16.31 4.35 4.90
CA ASN A 16 15.66 3.60 3.83
C ASN A 16 15.94 4.35 2.53
N GLU A 17 16.46 3.64 1.54
CA GLU A 17 16.69 4.20 0.21
C GLU A 17 15.37 4.73 -0.34
N THR A 18 15.43 5.89 -0.99
CA THR A 18 14.27 6.49 -1.65
C THR A 18 13.93 5.74 -2.94
N THR A 19 12.71 5.92 -3.44
CA THR A 19 12.33 5.36 -4.76
C THR A 19 13.25 5.88 -5.86
N CYS A 20 13.76 7.11 -5.77
CA CYS A 20 14.75 7.67 -6.70
C CYS A 20 16.08 6.92 -6.63
N ASP A 21 16.64 6.68 -5.44
CA ASP A 21 17.90 5.95 -5.26
C ASP A 21 17.80 4.52 -5.82
N ILE A 22 16.68 3.85 -5.56
CA ILE A 22 16.42 2.50 -6.07
C ILE A 22 16.27 2.51 -7.58
N SER A 23 15.56 3.50 -8.14
CA SER A 23 15.45 3.68 -9.58
C SER A 23 16.81 3.83 -10.24
N ASP A 24 17.67 4.69 -9.72
CA ASP A 24 19.01 4.95 -10.28
C ASP A 24 19.90 3.69 -10.27
N LYS A 25 19.73 2.82 -9.26
CA LYS A 25 20.49 1.57 -9.15
C LYS A 25 19.98 0.47 -10.05
N LEU A 26 18.67 0.34 -10.21
CA LEU A 26 18.06 -0.84 -10.82
C LEU A 26 17.54 -0.63 -12.25
N HIS A 27 17.38 0.61 -12.72
CA HIS A 27 16.92 0.85 -14.09
C HIS A 27 17.80 0.11 -15.11
N PRO A 28 17.24 -0.64 -16.08
CA PRO A 28 15.82 -0.77 -16.45
C PRO A 28 15.03 -1.90 -15.75
N ASN A 29 15.57 -2.52 -14.71
CA ASN A 29 14.96 -3.69 -14.04
C ASN A 29 14.00 -3.32 -12.90
N VAL A 30 13.28 -2.21 -13.04
CA VAL A 30 12.31 -1.69 -12.10
C VAL A 30 11.07 -1.21 -12.87
N GLN A 31 9.88 -1.39 -12.27
CA GLN A 31 8.62 -0.91 -12.84
C GLN A 31 8.15 0.34 -12.09
N TYR A 32 7.51 1.26 -12.79
CA TYR A 32 7.05 2.55 -12.26
C TYR A 32 5.55 2.67 -12.39
N LEU A 33 4.85 2.90 -11.28
CA LEU A 33 3.42 3.17 -11.29
C LEU A 33 3.16 4.57 -11.89
N ALA A 34 2.21 4.67 -12.80
CA ALA A 34 1.85 5.96 -13.41
C ALA A 34 1.48 7.00 -12.31
N PRO A 35 1.90 8.27 -12.45
CA PRO A 35 1.75 9.30 -11.41
C PRO A 35 0.34 9.90 -11.37
N VAL A 36 -0.68 9.05 -11.33
CA VAL A 36 -2.09 9.46 -11.28
C VAL A 36 -2.74 9.22 -9.92
N TYR A 37 -1.97 8.68 -8.97
CA TYR A 37 -2.44 8.36 -7.62
C TYR A 37 -2.20 9.53 -6.68
N LYS A 38 -3.12 9.69 -5.74
CA LYS A 38 -3.01 10.65 -4.63
C LYS A 38 -2.63 9.93 -3.35
N ASN A 39 -1.91 10.63 -2.48
CA ASN A 39 -1.49 10.14 -1.18
C ASN A 39 -2.60 10.37 -0.15
N TYR A 40 -2.88 9.34 0.64
CA TYR A 40 -3.79 9.40 1.78
C TYR A 40 -3.15 8.69 2.97
N GLY A 41 -3.62 9.04 4.17
CA GLY A 41 -3.00 8.61 5.41
C GLY A 41 -1.78 9.45 5.79
N SER A 42 -1.33 9.33 7.03
CA SER A 42 -0.20 10.13 7.53
C SER A 42 1.17 9.55 7.18
N LYS A 43 1.22 8.29 6.75
CA LYS A 43 2.47 7.60 6.38
C LYS A 43 2.71 7.78 4.89
N THR A 44 3.66 8.62 4.51
CA THR A 44 3.96 8.92 3.10
C THR A 44 4.91 7.91 2.46
N SER A 45 5.70 7.19 3.26
CA SER A 45 6.65 6.19 2.78
C SER A 45 6.33 4.82 3.39
N PHE A 46 6.25 3.80 2.54
CA PHE A 46 6.04 2.41 2.95
C PHE A 46 6.58 1.43 1.91
N SER A 47 6.86 0.22 2.33
CA SER A 47 7.32 -0.84 1.44
C SER A 47 6.91 -2.21 1.97
N GLY A 48 6.82 -3.20 1.11
CA GLY A 48 6.47 -4.56 1.51
C GLY A 48 6.29 -5.52 0.34
N HIS A 49 6.14 -6.78 0.69
CA HIS A 49 5.77 -7.81 -0.27
C HIS A 49 4.37 -7.59 -0.80
N ILE A 50 4.19 -7.78 -2.10
CA ILE A 50 2.91 -7.57 -2.78
C ILE A 50 1.95 -8.70 -2.46
N VAL A 51 0.77 -8.33 -1.97
CA VAL A 51 -0.42 -9.18 -1.88
C VAL A 51 -1.50 -8.53 -2.74
N THR A 52 -2.20 -9.28 -3.56
CA THR A 52 -3.17 -8.73 -4.51
C THR A 52 -4.60 -9.17 -4.23
N VAL A 53 -5.53 -8.26 -4.47
CA VAL A 53 -6.97 -8.51 -4.57
C VAL A 53 -7.46 -7.89 -5.86
N LYS A 54 -8.16 -8.68 -6.68
CA LYS A 54 -8.85 -8.21 -7.88
C LYS A 54 -10.35 -8.25 -7.66
N CYS A 55 -11.02 -7.12 -7.80
CA CYS A 55 -12.45 -6.98 -7.58
C CYS A 55 -13.01 -5.81 -8.41
N TYR A 56 -14.31 -5.77 -8.58
CA TYR A 56 -14.97 -4.68 -9.29
C TYR A 56 -16.23 -4.26 -8.54
N GLU A 57 -16.18 -3.05 -7.96
CA GLU A 57 -17.29 -2.45 -7.19
C GLU A 57 -17.79 -3.31 -6.02
N ASP A 58 -16.96 -4.24 -5.56
CA ASP A 58 -17.19 -5.14 -4.43
C ASP A 58 -15.92 -5.24 -3.57
N ASN A 59 -15.98 -4.79 -2.34
CA ASN A 59 -14.84 -4.80 -1.42
C ASN A 59 -14.86 -5.97 -0.42
N SER A 60 -15.63 -7.01 -0.67
CA SER A 60 -15.72 -8.16 0.24
C SER A 60 -14.36 -8.80 0.47
N LEU A 61 -13.59 -9.08 -0.60
CA LEU A 61 -12.26 -9.68 -0.50
C LEU A 61 -11.20 -8.71 0.04
N VAL A 62 -11.37 -7.41 -0.16
CA VAL A 62 -10.52 -6.40 0.48
C VAL A 62 -10.66 -6.49 2.00
N GLU A 63 -11.88 -6.61 2.51
CA GLU A 63 -12.14 -6.80 3.94
C GLU A 63 -11.51 -8.09 4.46
N VAL A 64 -11.65 -9.20 3.74
CA VAL A 64 -11.06 -10.49 4.11
C VAL A 64 -9.52 -10.37 4.17
N ALA A 65 -8.89 -9.79 3.15
CA ALA A 65 -7.45 -9.63 3.10
C ALA A 65 -6.93 -8.76 4.26
N LEU A 66 -7.55 -7.60 4.51
CA LEU A 66 -7.10 -6.68 5.56
C LEU A 66 -7.26 -7.22 6.99
N LYS A 67 -8.05 -8.28 7.19
CA LYS A 67 -8.18 -8.98 8.46
C LYS A 67 -7.12 -10.08 8.68
N THR A 68 -6.26 -10.33 7.69
CA THR A 68 -5.11 -11.24 7.84
C THR A 68 -3.87 -10.47 8.27
N ASN A 69 -2.86 -11.19 8.76
CA ASN A 69 -1.56 -10.59 9.09
C ASN A 69 -0.92 -9.97 7.82
N GLY A 70 -0.69 -8.68 7.87
CA GLY A 70 -0.11 -7.88 6.78
C GLY A 70 1.33 -7.43 7.03
N LYS A 71 1.98 -7.94 8.07
CA LYS A 71 3.36 -7.56 8.40
C LYS A 71 4.30 -7.75 7.21
N ASP A 72 5.14 -6.74 6.95
CA ASP A 72 6.03 -6.68 5.80
C ASP A 72 5.33 -6.79 4.43
N SER A 73 4.03 -6.47 4.35
CA SER A 73 3.22 -6.61 3.14
C SER A 73 2.46 -5.34 2.78
N VAL A 74 2.30 -5.13 1.47
CA VAL A 74 1.47 -4.07 0.89
C VAL A 74 0.31 -4.71 0.13
N LEU A 75 -0.92 -4.28 0.43
CA LEU A 75 -2.10 -4.75 -0.29
C LEU A 75 -2.28 -3.94 -1.58
N VAL A 76 -2.29 -4.61 -2.70
CA VAL A 76 -2.56 -4.03 -4.03
C VAL A 76 -3.96 -4.45 -4.48
N ILE A 77 -4.85 -3.48 -4.61
CA ILE A 77 -6.26 -3.67 -4.96
C ILE A 77 -6.47 -3.23 -6.41
N ASP A 78 -6.67 -4.19 -7.30
CA ASP A 78 -7.15 -3.93 -8.66
C ASP A 78 -8.68 -3.84 -8.64
N ALA A 79 -9.20 -2.63 -8.53
CA ALA A 79 -10.63 -2.34 -8.59
C ALA A 79 -11.11 -1.93 -9.98
N GLY A 80 -10.33 -2.26 -11.03
CA GLY A 80 -10.65 -1.96 -12.41
C GLY A 80 -10.70 -0.47 -12.75
N GLY A 81 -10.16 0.40 -11.88
CA GLY A 81 -10.22 1.85 -12.06
C GLY A 81 -11.62 2.44 -11.95
N SER A 82 -12.58 1.72 -11.37
CA SER A 82 -13.96 2.21 -11.23
C SER A 82 -14.01 3.54 -10.47
N MET A 83 -14.79 4.48 -11.02
CA MET A 83 -15.07 5.78 -10.43
C MET A 83 -16.48 5.87 -9.82
N ASN A 84 -17.17 4.73 -9.67
CA ASN A 84 -18.57 4.68 -9.28
C ASN A 84 -18.79 4.47 -7.78
N CYS A 85 -17.79 3.90 -7.07
CA CYS A 85 -17.88 3.68 -5.63
C CYS A 85 -16.49 3.56 -4.99
N ALA A 86 -16.45 3.73 -3.67
CA ALA A 86 -15.25 3.58 -2.88
C ALA A 86 -15.03 2.13 -2.46
N MET A 87 -13.80 1.66 -2.61
CA MET A 87 -13.37 0.30 -2.26
C MET A 87 -12.85 0.19 -0.84
N LEU A 88 -12.44 1.32 -0.24
CA LEU A 88 -11.84 1.39 1.09
C LEU A 88 -12.31 2.64 1.82
N GLY A 89 -12.63 2.49 3.09
CA GLY A 89 -12.97 3.58 4.02
C GLY A 89 -12.24 3.42 5.35
N ASP A 90 -12.55 4.27 6.32
CA ASP A 90 -11.90 4.35 7.63
C ASP A 90 -11.82 3.01 8.38
N LYS A 91 -12.91 2.23 8.38
CA LYS A 91 -12.94 0.91 9.04
C LYS A 91 -11.95 -0.07 8.43
N ARG A 92 -11.80 -0.08 7.11
CA ARG A 92 -10.83 -0.94 6.42
C ARG A 92 -9.40 -0.45 6.63
N ALA A 93 -9.19 0.86 6.68
CA ALA A 93 -7.92 1.43 7.07
C ALA A 93 -7.52 1.05 8.51
N ALA A 94 -8.48 1.05 9.44
CA ALA A 94 -8.25 0.57 10.81
C ALA A 94 -7.92 -0.93 10.86
N ASP A 95 -8.62 -1.78 10.08
CA ASP A 95 -8.27 -3.20 9.96
C ASP A 95 -6.83 -3.39 9.47
N ALA A 96 -6.40 -2.61 8.47
CA ALA A 96 -5.03 -2.65 7.97
C ALA A 96 -4.00 -2.34 9.06
N ILE A 97 -4.21 -1.28 9.83
CA ILE A 97 -3.31 -0.90 10.93
C ILE A 97 -3.27 -1.99 12.00
N ASN A 98 -4.43 -2.48 12.42
CA ASN A 98 -4.55 -3.50 13.47
C ASN A 98 -3.88 -4.83 13.10
N ASN A 99 -3.76 -5.11 11.80
CA ASN A 99 -3.14 -6.32 11.27
C ASN A 99 -1.76 -6.06 10.64
N GLU A 100 -1.12 -4.94 10.98
CA GLU A 100 0.27 -4.59 10.64
C GLU A 100 0.57 -4.48 9.14
N TRP A 101 -0.42 -4.13 8.30
CA TRP A 101 -0.18 -3.84 6.89
C TRP A 101 0.69 -2.59 6.73
N GLU A 102 1.69 -2.66 5.86
CA GLU A 102 2.64 -1.56 5.62
C GLU A 102 2.04 -0.42 4.82
N GLY A 103 1.14 -0.73 3.91
CA GLY A 103 0.44 0.24 3.06
C GLY A 103 -0.54 -0.41 2.10
N ILE A 104 -1.25 0.42 1.33
CA ILE A 104 -2.28 -0.04 0.38
C ILE A 104 -2.18 0.75 -0.92
N ILE A 105 -2.23 0.05 -2.06
CA ILE A 105 -2.42 0.64 -3.39
C ILE A 105 -3.83 0.30 -3.87
N VAL A 106 -4.60 1.31 -4.28
CA VAL A 106 -5.98 1.11 -4.76
C VAL A 106 -6.11 1.64 -6.19
N TYR A 107 -6.23 0.76 -7.17
CA TYR A 107 -6.65 1.16 -8.51
C TYR A 107 -8.16 1.38 -8.53
N GLY A 108 -8.58 2.43 -7.89
CA GLY A 108 -9.96 2.81 -7.64
C GLY A 108 -10.05 3.96 -6.63
N LEU A 109 -11.23 4.13 -6.02
CA LEU A 109 -11.53 5.23 -5.11
C LEU A 109 -11.60 4.76 -3.65
N ILE A 110 -11.37 5.70 -2.74
CA ILE A 110 -11.57 5.54 -1.30
C ILE A 110 -12.60 6.54 -0.78
N ARG A 111 -13.00 6.42 0.47
CA ARG A 111 -13.85 7.40 1.17
C ARG A 111 -13.32 7.66 2.59
N ASP A 112 -13.98 8.53 3.32
CA ASP A 112 -13.61 8.91 4.71
C ASP A 112 -12.18 9.49 4.77
N SER A 113 -11.77 10.24 3.75
CA SER A 113 -10.39 10.72 3.56
C SER A 113 -9.88 11.57 4.72
N VAL A 114 -10.73 12.37 5.35
CA VAL A 114 -10.33 13.20 6.51
C VAL A 114 -9.93 12.30 7.69
N ALA A 115 -10.71 11.25 7.99
CA ALA A 115 -10.38 10.29 9.04
C ALA A 115 -9.11 9.50 8.69
N ILE A 116 -9.02 9.01 7.45
CA ILE A 116 -7.87 8.24 6.96
C ILE A 116 -6.57 9.06 7.02
N ASN A 117 -6.60 10.36 6.68
CA ASN A 117 -5.43 11.23 6.73
C ASN A 117 -4.85 11.41 8.14
N GLY A 118 -5.64 11.15 9.19
CA GLY A 118 -5.17 11.11 10.57
C GLY A 118 -4.62 9.75 11.02
N MET A 119 -4.69 8.72 10.18
CA MET A 119 -4.26 7.36 10.52
C MET A 119 -2.83 7.08 10.08
N GLU A 120 -2.06 6.33 10.89
CA GLU A 120 -0.68 5.94 10.58
C GLU A 120 -0.64 4.78 9.57
N LEU A 121 -1.09 5.06 8.36
CA LEU A 121 -1.14 4.15 7.22
C LEU A 121 -0.86 4.93 5.94
N GLY A 122 -0.12 4.35 5.02
CA GLY A 122 0.10 4.90 3.68
C GLY A 122 -0.86 4.30 2.66
N ILE A 123 -1.60 5.14 1.94
CA ILE A 123 -2.51 4.70 0.88
C ILE A 123 -2.24 5.49 -0.39
N ARG A 124 -2.23 4.81 -1.53
CA ARG A 124 -2.24 5.42 -2.86
C ARG A 124 -3.55 5.05 -3.54
N ALA A 125 -4.35 6.04 -3.95
CA ALA A 125 -5.63 5.81 -4.63
C ALA A 125 -5.88 6.87 -5.70
N LEU A 126 -6.76 6.58 -6.66
CA LEU A 126 -7.08 7.50 -7.75
C LEU A 126 -7.84 8.75 -7.26
N GLY A 127 -8.61 8.62 -6.18
CA GLY A 127 -9.37 9.72 -5.63
C GLY A 127 -10.32 9.29 -4.53
N VAL A 128 -11.27 10.17 -4.22
CA VAL A 128 -12.28 9.96 -3.18
C VAL A 128 -13.68 9.99 -3.77
N TYR A 129 -14.57 9.17 -3.20
CA TYR A 129 -15.98 9.15 -3.57
C TYR A 129 -16.84 8.69 -2.37
N PRO A 130 -18.01 9.30 -2.09
CA PRO A 130 -18.74 9.02 -0.85
C PRO A 130 -19.54 7.70 -0.89
N LEU A 131 -19.92 7.20 -2.07
CA LEU A 131 -20.70 5.97 -2.18
C LEU A 131 -19.82 4.75 -1.90
N LYS A 132 -20.26 3.89 -0.98
CA LYS A 132 -19.59 2.61 -0.71
C LYS A 132 -19.90 1.57 -1.79
N SER A 133 -19.01 0.60 -1.96
CA SER A 133 -19.24 -0.58 -2.78
C SER A 133 -20.33 -1.49 -2.18
N ILE A 134 -20.91 -2.34 -3.04
CA ILE A 134 -21.89 -3.36 -2.63
C ILE A 134 -21.14 -4.68 -2.40
N LYS A 135 -21.34 -5.30 -1.24
CA LYS A 135 -20.72 -6.59 -0.92
C LYS A 135 -21.52 -7.75 -1.52
N LYS A 136 -20.91 -8.44 -2.47
CA LYS A 136 -21.48 -9.63 -3.13
C LYS A 136 -20.61 -10.87 -2.94
N GLY A 137 -19.39 -10.70 -2.37
CA GLY A 137 -18.43 -11.79 -2.22
C GLY A 137 -17.71 -12.16 -3.51
N VAL A 138 -17.65 -11.26 -4.48
CA VAL A 138 -17.08 -11.52 -5.81
C VAL A 138 -15.70 -10.89 -5.95
N GLY A 139 -14.78 -11.66 -6.52
CA GLY A 139 -13.40 -11.23 -6.79
C GLY A 139 -12.42 -12.40 -6.68
N ASP A 140 -11.15 -12.09 -6.79
CA ASP A 140 -10.05 -13.05 -6.73
C ASP A 140 -8.91 -12.50 -5.88
N SER A 141 -8.16 -13.37 -5.22
CA SER A 141 -6.99 -13.03 -4.42
C SER A 141 -5.74 -13.69 -4.96
N ASN A 142 -4.58 -13.06 -4.74
CA ASN A 142 -3.26 -13.58 -5.10
C ASN A 142 -3.08 -13.89 -6.59
N LEU A 143 -3.75 -13.15 -7.46
CA LEU A 143 -3.52 -13.17 -8.90
C LEU A 143 -2.48 -12.11 -9.29
N ILE A 144 -1.79 -12.35 -10.41
CA ILE A 144 -1.03 -11.30 -11.09
C ILE A 144 -2.03 -10.29 -11.65
N VAL A 145 -1.87 -9.01 -11.33
CA VAL A 145 -2.71 -7.92 -11.83
C VAL A 145 -1.89 -6.89 -12.58
N ASN A 146 -2.50 -6.26 -13.59
CA ASN A 146 -1.83 -5.27 -14.44
C ASN A 146 -2.68 -4.01 -14.48
N PHE A 147 -2.12 -2.89 -14.04
CA PHE A 147 -2.74 -1.57 -14.21
C PHE A 147 -1.68 -0.46 -14.12
N SER A 148 -1.99 0.67 -14.71
CA SER A 148 -1.19 1.90 -14.62
C SER A 148 0.31 1.71 -14.93
N GLY A 149 0.61 0.82 -15.91
CA GLY A 149 1.96 0.56 -16.39
C GLY A 149 2.79 -0.44 -15.57
N VAL A 150 2.21 -1.06 -14.56
CA VAL A 150 2.89 -2.04 -13.69
C VAL A 150 2.19 -3.39 -13.71
N THR A 151 2.98 -4.45 -13.73
CA THR A 151 2.57 -5.81 -13.40
C THR A 151 2.87 -6.08 -11.92
N PHE A 152 1.84 -6.26 -11.12
CA PHE A 152 1.99 -6.62 -9.71
C PHE A 152 1.88 -8.14 -9.57
N THR A 153 3.00 -8.75 -9.23
CA THR A 153 3.10 -10.19 -8.99
C THR A 153 3.12 -10.45 -7.48
N PRO A 154 2.22 -11.28 -6.93
CA PRO A 154 2.28 -11.63 -5.51
C PRO A 154 3.66 -12.14 -5.11
N GLY A 155 4.19 -11.61 -4.00
CA GLY A 155 5.51 -11.95 -3.48
C GLY A 155 6.66 -11.07 -3.98
N GLU A 156 6.55 -10.35 -5.11
CA GLU A 156 7.48 -9.29 -5.49
C GLU A 156 7.43 -8.15 -4.46
N TYR A 157 8.32 -7.18 -4.56
CA TYR A 157 8.45 -6.14 -3.54
C TYR A 157 8.12 -4.75 -4.09
N LEU A 158 7.42 -3.95 -3.29
CA LEU A 158 6.98 -2.60 -3.63
C LEU A 158 7.61 -1.59 -2.66
N TYR A 159 8.06 -0.46 -3.20
CA TYR A 159 8.47 0.73 -2.47
C TYR A 159 7.59 1.90 -2.90
N ALA A 160 7.16 2.70 -1.93
CA ALA A 160 6.37 3.91 -2.13
C ALA A 160 6.91 5.03 -1.24
N ASP A 161 7.03 6.23 -1.80
CA ASP A 161 7.34 7.46 -1.08
C ASP A 161 6.66 8.67 -1.75
N ASP A 162 7.11 9.89 -1.46
CA ASP A 162 6.52 11.11 -2.01
C ASP A 162 6.77 11.29 -3.51
N ASP A 163 7.80 10.66 -4.07
CA ASP A 163 8.13 10.71 -5.50
C ASP A 163 7.35 9.68 -6.33
N GLY A 164 6.89 8.59 -5.71
CA GLY A 164 6.07 7.62 -6.44
C GLY A 164 6.04 6.22 -5.85
N VAL A 165 5.71 5.27 -6.72
CA VAL A 165 5.64 3.84 -6.38
C VAL A 165 6.42 3.06 -7.43
N ILE A 166 7.30 2.19 -6.97
CA ILE A 166 8.08 1.29 -7.81
C ILE A 166 7.93 -0.16 -7.38
N VAL A 167 8.06 -1.07 -8.33
CA VAL A 167 8.01 -2.51 -8.09
C VAL A 167 9.29 -3.16 -8.59
N VAL A 168 9.86 -4.01 -7.76
CA VAL A 168 11.07 -4.78 -8.02
C VAL A 168 10.82 -6.25 -7.72
N LYS A 169 11.61 -7.15 -8.31
CA LYS A 169 11.45 -8.59 -8.11
C LYS A 169 11.73 -9.04 -6.68
N GLU A 170 12.74 -8.44 -6.07
CA GLU A 170 13.22 -8.83 -4.74
C GLU A 170 13.47 -7.59 -3.88
N LYS A 171 13.31 -7.76 -2.57
CA LYS A 171 13.66 -6.75 -1.57
C LYS A 171 15.15 -6.42 -1.64
N LEU A 172 15.50 -5.11 -1.55
CA LEU A 172 16.87 -4.61 -1.44
C LEU A 172 17.34 -4.57 0.00
#